data_36b788628f466dc0dd718172d95349fd
#
_entry.id   36b788628f466dc0dd718172d95349fd
#
_cell.length_a   1.000
_cell.length_b   1.000
_cell.length_c   1.000
_cell.angle_alpha   90.00
_cell.angle_beta   90.00
_cell.angle_gamma   90.00
#
_symmetry.space_group_name_H-M   'P 1'
#
loop_
_entity.id
_entity.type
_entity.pdbx_description
1 polymer ?
#
loop_
_entity_poly.entity_id
_entity_poly.type
_entity_poly.pdbx_seq_one_letter_code
_entity_poly.pdbx_strand_id
1 'polypeptide(L)'
;VKLSLLRGPHPLPIVMLSGLMAGCGTLSNVAPVAEVPQRAQLACGDPQPRSIEEWLPPMAEQHSPGMVVGVIDAENQRRYWHYGVTDQEHRLPVNENTLFAVGSLSKGMTAEATGVLVAQGRLRWSDTLATLMPPTVALSEDAKKITLLQLVTHTSGLPRQNMDLPMLTAFLRYLASGENFYAHLDSDEVVGDLAHFVKPASDEPRYSNLGYAVLDYVLKYQTGQRADELVNTLLFAPLGLHNSSFAPQKLRAWPLRAIGHAGSQPKFVPTGQVVPDWQFSGNMLGAGGLYADTADLLTFAAAHLGRTGNPALDSAVGDAMKVYYPRDKEAANIAWVSDTFGEQTITYQVGYIGGYSSYIGIDRQHHFAVVVLQNSFTWQNNLGHSVLRQMWREQNKVATCRKMSPA
;
A
#
# COMPACT_ATOMS: atom_id res chain seq x y z
N VAL A 1 25.22 26.83 -57.60
CA VAL A 1 24.31 27.89 -57.24
C VAL A 1 23.15 27.38 -56.47
N LYS A 2 22.88 27.96 -55.32
CA LYS A 2 21.83 27.81 -54.31
C LYS A 2 22.04 26.73 -53.23
N LEU A 3 22.60 27.26 -52.16
CA LEU A 3 22.36 26.81 -50.80
C LEU A 3 20.92 27.02 -50.42
N SER A 4 20.41 26.11 -49.61
CA SER A 4 19.71 26.42 -48.35
C SER A 4 19.21 25.13 -47.78
N LEU A 5 19.52 24.84 -46.52
CA LEU A 5 18.47 24.62 -45.52
C LEU A 5 19.16 24.22 -44.20
N LEU A 6 19.30 25.16 -43.37
CA LEU A 6 19.43 24.99 -41.91
C LEU A 6 18.17 24.30 -41.39
N ARG A 7 18.27 23.07 -40.94
CA ARG A 7 17.29 22.42 -40.10
C ARG A 7 17.65 22.70 -38.65
N GLY A 8 16.83 23.48 -37.99
CA GLY A 8 16.89 23.72 -36.55
C GLY A 8 16.71 22.42 -35.74
N PRO A 9 17.17 22.40 -34.49
CA PRO A 9 17.02 21.21 -33.64
C PRO A 9 15.54 20.95 -33.34
N HIS A 10 15.09 19.78 -33.69
CA HIS A 10 13.78 19.27 -33.27
C HIS A 10 13.78 19.13 -31.74
N PRO A 11 12.75 19.62 -31.03
CA PRO A 11 12.59 19.32 -29.61
C PRO A 11 12.11 17.86 -29.47
N LEU A 12 13.00 16.94 -29.23
CA LEU A 12 12.76 15.60 -28.74
C LEU A 12 13.34 15.50 -27.33
N PRO A 13 12.83 14.72 -26.46
CA PRO A 13 11.51 14.20 -26.10
C PRO A 13 11.19 14.38 -24.61
N ILE A 14 10.83 15.58 -24.20
CA ILE A 14 10.31 15.83 -22.82
C ILE A 14 8.95 15.12 -22.63
N VAL A 15 8.24 14.83 -23.72
CA VAL A 15 6.92 14.20 -23.69
C VAL A 15 6.95 12.71 -23.31
N MET A 16 8.06 11.99 -23.52
CA MET A 16 8.15 10.57 -23.11
C MET A 16 8.45 10.35 -21.63
N LEU A 17 9.05 11.33 -20.94
CA LEU A 17 9.35 11.19 -19.52
C LEU A 17 8.11 11.39 -18.63
N SER A 18 7.15 12.17 -19.07
CA SER A 18 5.88 12.38 -18.36
C SER A 18 4.98 11.15 -18.35
N GLY A 19 5.07 10.28 -19.35
CA GLY A 19 4.30 9.02 -19.39
C GLY A 19 4.79 7.93 -18.43
N LEU A 20 6.06 7.97 -18.02
CA LEU A 20 6.64 6.99 -17.08
C LEU A 20 6.33 7.31 -15.60
N MET A 21 5.96 8.55 -15.32
CA MET A 21 5.58 9.03 -13.99
C MET A 21 4.07 9.24 -13.83
N ALA A 22 3.31 9.13 -14.91
CA ALA A 22 1.88 9.37 -14.95
C ALA A 22 1.06 8.13 -14.56
N GLY A 23 1.19 7.70 -13.32
CA GLY A 23 0.05 7.18 -12.58
C GLY A 23 -0.79 8.36 -12.08
N CYS A 24 -1.07 9.34 -12.97
CA CYS A 24 -1.82 10.54 -12.63
C CYS A 24 -3.29 10.15 -12.39
N GLY A 25 -3.70 10.11 -11.12
CA GLY A 25 -5.09 9.99 -10.70
C GLY A 25 -5.47 8.69 -10.02
N THR A 26 -4.63 7.65 -10.02
CA THR A 26 -4.91 6.41 -9.28
C THR A 26 -4.33 6.48 -7.86
N LEU A 27 -5.09 5.99 -6.88
CA LEU A 27 -4.63 5.80 -5.49
C LEU A 27 -3.91 4.46 -5.32
N SER A 28 -4.24 3.51 -6.18
CA SER A 28 -3.58 2.21 -6.27
C SER A 28 -3.11 1.96 -7.70
N ASN A 29 -2.45 0.91 -8.01
CA ASN A 29 -2.16 0.46 -9.36
C ASN A 29 -2.65 -0.98 -9.53
N VAL A 30 -3.80 -1.30 -8.93
CA VAL A 30 -4.41 -2.61 -9.07
C VAL A 30 -5.02 -2.71 -10.47
N ALA A 31 -4.66 -3.74 -11.22
CA ALA A 31 -5.29 -3.99 -12.52
C ALA A 31 -6.79 -4.24 -12.33
N PRO A 32 -7.62 -3.76 -13.25
CA PRO A 32 -9.04 -4.07 -13.22
C PRO A 32 -9.25 -5.59 -13.11
N VAL A 33 -9.98 -6.01 -12.10
CA VAL A 33 -10.47 -7.38 -12.01
C VAL A 33 -11.68 -7.47 -12.92
N ALA A 34 -11.73 -8.50 -13.77
CA ALA A 34 -12.87 -8.73 -14.65
C ALA A 34 -14.16 -8.69 -13.82
N GLU A 35 -15.09 -7.82 -14.20
CA GLU A 35 -16.42 -7.81 -13.59
C GLU A 35 -17.04 -9.17 -13.81
N VAL A 36 -17.31 -9.86 -12.72
CA VAL A 36 -18.16 -11.04 -12.80
C VAL A 36 -19.56 -10.51 -13.00
N PRO A 37 -20.30 -10.98 -14.05
CA PRO A 37 -21.67 -10.55 -14.23
C PRO A 37 -22.41 -10.64 -12.89
N GLN A 38 -23.06 -9.53 -12.52
CA GLN A 38 -23.97 -9.52 -11.38
C GLN A 38 -24.95 -10.68 -11.57
N ARG A 39 -24.99 -11.61 -10.63
CA ARG A 39 -25.86 -12.78 -10.70
C ARG A 39 -25.79 -13.56 -12.02
N ALA A 40 -24.64 -14.11 -12.38
CA ALA A 40 -24.76 -15.46 -12.88
C ALA A 40 -25.35 -16.25 -11.70
N GLN A 41 -26.65 -16.41 -11.68
CA GLN A 41 -27.33 -17.40 -10.83
C GLN A 41 -26.64 -18.70 -11.19
N LEU A 42 -25.61 -19.06 -10.41
CA LEU A 42 -25.03 -20.38 -10.50
C LEU A 42 -26.15 -21.31 -10.06
N ALA A 43 -26.87 -21.87 -11.03
CA ALA A 43 -27.87 -22.86 -10.74
C ALA A 43 -27.19 -23.99 -9.96
N CYS A 44 -27.88 -24.52 -8.97
CA CYS A 44 -27.38 -25.71 -8.27
C CYS A 44 -27.27 -26.84 -9.30
N GLY A 45 -26.05 -27.20 -9.69
CA GLY A 45 -25.79 -28.12 -10.80
C GLY A 45 -24.79 -27.59 -11.83
N ASP A 46 -24.56 -26.28 -11.88
CA ASP A 46 -23.47 -25.74 -12.68
C ASP A 46 -22.11 -26.26 -12.18
N PRO A 47 -21.09 -26.38 -13.06
CA PRO A 47 -19.76 -26.77 -12.63
C PRO A 47 -19.33 -25.90 -11.44
N GLN A 48 -18.91 -26.56 -10.35
CA GLN A 48 -18.49 -25.86 -9.13
C GLN A 48 -17.43 -24.82 -9.51
N PRO A 49 -17.49 -23.55 -9.03
CA PRO A 49 -16.31 -22.72 -9.04
C PRO A 49 -15.21 -23.53 -8.38
N ARG A 50 -14.01 -23.53 -8.97
CA ARG A 50 -12.87 -24.19 -8.36
C ARG A 50 -12.72 -23.63 -6.95
N SER A 51 -12.43 -24.47 -5.98
CA SER A 51 -12.10 -24.01 -4.65
C SER A 51 -10.86 -23.13 -4.73
N ILE A 52 -10.63 -22.28 -3.71
CA ILE A 52 -9.42 -21.46 -3.66
C ILE A 52 -8.17 -22.33 -3.73
N GLU A 53 -8.20 -23.52 -3.16
CA GLU A 53 -7.14 -24.53 -3.17
C GLU A 53 -6.79 -25.00 -4.59
N GLU A 54 -7.78 -25.11 -5.46
CA GLU A 54 -7.59 -25.53 -6.86
C GLU A 54 -7.27 -24.34 -7.79
N TRP A 55 -7.83 -23.17 -7.47
CA TRP A 55 -7.74 -21.98 -8.32
C TRP A 55 -6.42 -21.23 -8.13
N LEU A 56 -5.92 -21.12 -6.89
CA LEU A 56 -4.79 -20.29 -6.55
C LEU A 56 -3.45 -20.80 -7.09
N PRO A 57 -3.09 -22.10 -7.02
CA PRO A 57 -1.77 -22.57 -7.45
C PRO A 57 -1.40 -22.19 -8.90
N PRO A 58 -2.24 -22.41 -9.92
CA PRO A 58 -1.90 -22.02 -11.28
C PRO A 58 -1.70 -20.52 -11.48
N MET A 59 -2.35 -19.70 -10.65
CA MET A 59 -2.21 -18.24 -10.69
C MET A 59 -0.93 -17.77 -10.01
N ALA A 60 -0.52 -18.48 -8.96
CA ALA A 60 0.63 -18.14 -8.14
C ALA A 60 1.96 -18.48 -8.82
N GLU A 61 2.05 -19.63 -9.50
CA GLU A 61 3.26 -20.11 -10.15
C GLU A 61 3.81 -19.17 -11.24
N GLN A 62 2.99 -18.26 -11.74
CA GLN A 62 3.35 -17.35 -12.82
C GLN A 62 4.05 -16.06 -12.35
N HIS A 63 4.16 -15.78 -11.04
CA HIS A 63 4.30 -14.39 -10.61
C HIS A 63 5.56 -14.02 -9.83
N SER A 64 6.35 -14.95 -9.25
CA SER A 64 7.43 -14.51 -8.37
C SER A 64 8.44 -15.60 -8.06
N PRO A 65 9.74 -15.26 -7.78
CA PRO A 65 10.66 -16.19 -7.15
C PRO A 65 10.13 -16.75 -5.83
N GLY A 66 9.42 -15.90 -5.04
CA GLY A 66 8.77 -16.32 -3.80
C GLY A 66 7.50 -15.51 -3.54
N MET A 67 6.43 -16.18 -3.13
CA MET A 67 5.14 -15.57 -2.79
C MET A 67 4.49 -16.30 -1.62
N VAL A 68 3.88 -15.53 -0.72
CA VAL A 68 3.01 -16.06 0.34
C VAL A 68 1.64 -15.43 0.22
N VAL A 69 0.61 -16.25 0.22
CA VAL A 69 -0.79 -15.82 0.29
C VAL A 69 -1.37 -16.31 1.61
N GLY A 70 -1.94 -15.41 2.38
CA GLY A 70 -2.67 -15.72 3.60
C GLY A 70 -4.10 -15.20 3.53
N VAL A 71 -5.07 -15.94 4.05
CA VAL A 71 -6.47 -15.52 4.11
C VAL A 71 -7.06 -15.73 5.50
N ILE A 72 -8.09 -14.95 5.80
CA ILE A 72 -9.06 -15.19 6.87
C ILE A 72 -10.41 -15.41 6.19
N ASP A 73 -11.05 -16.53 6.50
CA ASP A 73 -12.38 -16.85 5.97
C ASP A 73 -13.51 -16.43 6.93
N ALA A 74 -14.75 -16.65 6.52
CA ALA A 74 -15.94 -16.26 7.27
C ALA A 74 -16.06 -16.93 8.66
N GLU A 75 -15.44 -18.07 8.84
CA GLU A 75 -15.34 -18.81 10.09
C GLU A 75 -14.13 -18.38 10.93
N ASN A 76 -13.45 -17.29 10.51
CA ASN A 76 -12.23 -16.76 11.13
C ASN A 76 -11.05 -17.76 11.12
N GLN A 77 -11.04 -18.70 10.16
CA GLN A 77 -9.93 -19.63 9.98
C GLN A 77 -8.85 -18.98 9.15
N ARG A 78 -7.59 -19.16 9.54
CA ARG A 78 -6.43 -18.68 8.79
C ARG A 78 -5.87 -19.81 7.95
N ARG A 79 -5.64 -19.56 6.65
CA ARG A 79 -5.01 -20.49 5.72
C ARG A 79 -3.88 -19.79 4.97
N TYR A 80 -2.81 -20.54 4.66
CA TYR A 80 -1.63 -20.03 3.99
C TYR A 80 -1.23 -20.90 2.81
N TRP A 81 -0.76 -20.28 1.76
CA TRP A 81 -0.15 -20.93 0.59
C TRP A 81 1.22 -20.31 0.34
N HIS A 82 2.20 -21.15 0.10
CA HIS A 82 3.60 -20.80 -0.04
C HIS A 82 4.10 -21.23 -1.41
N TYR A 83 4.68 -20.32 -2.18
CA TYR A 83 5.19 -20.59 -3.52
C TYR A 83 6.61 -20.05 -3.65
N GLY A 84 7.53 -20.89 -4.15
CA GLY A 84 8.91 -20.49 -4.45
C GLY A 84 9.79 -20.30 -3.22
N VAL A 85 10.77 -19.41 -3.36
CA VAL A 85 11.92 -19.32 -2.47
C VAL A 85 12.24 -17.88 -2.06
N THR A 86 12.97 -17.73 -0.94
CA THR A 86 13.41 -16.44 -0.42
C THR A 86 14.35 -15.70 -1.38
N ASP A 87 15.23 -16.47 -2.05
CA ASP A 87 16.16 -15.99 -3.08
C ASP A 87 16.58 -17.14 -4.00
N GLN A 88 17.20 -16.80 -5.13
CA GLN A 88 17.65 -17.80 -6.12
C GLN A 88 18.96 -18.47 -5.76
N GLU A 89 19.75 -17.89 -4.86
CA GLU A 89 21.06 -18.43 -4.43
C GLU A 89 20.88 -19.50 -3.34
N HIS A 90 20.24 -19.15 -2.21
CA HIS A 90 20.06 -20.06 -1.07
C HIS A 90 18.85 -20.98 -1.23
N ARG A 91 17.87 -20.58 -2.02
CA ARG A 91 16.65 -21.35 -2.35
C ARG A 91 15.88 -21.87 -1.14
N LEU A 92 15.86 -21.11 -0.05
CA LEU A 92 15.03 -21.44 1.11
C LEU A 92 13.55 -21.24 0.78
N PRO A 93 12.67 -22.22 1.05
CA PRO A 93 11.25 -22.03 0.83
C PRO A 93 10.71 -20.84 1.64
N VAL A 94 9.84 -20.03 1.03
CA VAL A 94 9.10 -19.02 1.78
C VAL A 94 8.03 -19.67 2.64
N ASN A 95 7.66 -19.01 3.74
CA ASN A 95 6.55 -19.41 4.62
C ASN A 95 5.86 -18.18 5.20
N GLU A 96 4.81 -18.37 6.00
CA GLU A 96 4.01 -17.30 6.61
C GLU A 96 4.79 -16.36 7.52
N ASN A 97 5.98 -16.77 8.00
CA ASN A 97 6.89 -15.99 8.85
C ASN A 97 8.08 -15.39 8.08
N THR A 98 8.13 -15.58 6.77
CA THR A 98 9.18 -14.97 5.92
C THR A 98 8.94 -13.47 5.85
N LEU A 99 9.97 -12.66 6.14
CA LEU A 99 9.90 -11.20 6.06
C LEU A 99 9.99 -10.72 4.61
N PHE A 100 9.13 -9.77 4.27
CA PHE A 100 9.13 -9.03 3.01
C PHE A 100 9.12 -7.53 3.28
N ALA A 101 9.74 -6.74 2.42
CA ALA A 101 9.49 -5.31 2.39
C ALA A 101 8.06 -5.07 1.87
N VAL A 102 7.25 -4.35 2.62
CA VAL A 102 5.82 -4.18 2.29
C VAL A 102 5.49 -2.79 1.73
N GLY A 103 6.50 -1.93 1.60
CA GLY A 103 6.38 -0.63 0.97
C GLY A 103 5.22 0.20 1.52
N SER A 104 4.34 0.64 0.66
CA SER A 104 3.26 1.57 1.02
C SER A 104 2.20 1.04 1.98
N LEU A 105 2.19 -0.26 2.34
CA LEU A 105 1.39 -0.74 3.46
C LEU A 105 1.80 -0.05 4.78
N SER A 106 3.04 0.46 4.86
CA SER A 106 3.50 1.32 5.96
C SER A 106 2.56 2.49 6.25
N LYS A 107 1.95 3.05 5.19
CA LYS A 107 1.04 4.21 5.31
C LYS A 107 -0.21 3.88 6.12
N GLY A 108 -0.78 2.68 5.94
CA GLY A 108 -1.90 2.22 6.75
C GLY A 108 -1.56 2.20 8.22
N MET A 109 -0.42 1.60 8.55
CA MET A 109 0.05 1.53 9.94
C MET A 109 0.27 2.93 10.54
N THR A 110 0.93 3.83 9.79
CA THR A 110 1.19 5.21 10.23
C THR A 110 -0.11 6.00 10.41
N ALA A 111 -1.05 5.88 9.48
CA ALA A 111 -2.32 6.58 9.54
C ALA A 111 -3.21 6.07 10.69
N GLU A 112 -3.22 4.76 10.95
CA GLU A 112 -3.98 4.19 12.06
C GLU A 112 -3.35 4.52 13.42
N ALA A 113 -2.01 4.54 13.54
CA ALA A 113 -1.35 5.07 14.74
C ALA A 113 -1.75 6.55 14.98
N THR A 114 -1.85 7.35 13.90
CA THR A 114 -2.40 8.71 13.98
C THR A 114 -3.85 8.71 14.44
N GLY A 115 -4.68 7.78 13.94
CA GLY A 115 -6.07 7.59 14.37
C GLY A 115 -6.20 7.25 15.85
N VAL A 116 -5.27 6.45 16.40
CA VAL A 116 -5.23 6.19 17.86
C VAL A 116 -4.95 7.48 18.64
N LEU A 117 -4.04 8.34 18.18
CA LEU A 117 -3.80 9.65 18.81
C LEU A 117 -5.04 10.56 18.73
N VAL A 118 -5.79 10.49 17.64
CA VAL A 118 -7.08 11.21 17.52
C VAL A 118 -8.12 10.65 18.49
N ALA A 119 -8.26 9.34 18.59
CA ALA A 119 -9.18 8.69 19.53
C ALA A 119 -8.83 8.99 21.00
N GLN A 120 -7.55 9.23 21.30
CA GLN A 120 -7.08 9.66 22.60
C GLN A 120 -7.24 11.17 22.87
N GLY A 121 -7.76 11.93 21.89
CA GLY A 121 -7.94 13.39 22.00
C GLY A 121 -6.63 14.20 21.94
N ARG A 122 -5.51 13.57 21.55
CA ARG A 122 -4.20 14.23 21.42
C ARG A 122 -4.07 15.01 20.11
N LEU A 123 -4.78 14.60 19.06
CA LEU A 123 -4.88 15.23 17.75
C LEU A 123 -6.34 15.23 17.31
N ARG A 124 -6.66 16.01 16.28
CA ARG A 124 -7.97 16.00 15.61
C ARG A 124 -7.77 15.88 14.11
N TRP A 125 -8.65 15.15 13.43
CA TRP A 125 -8.62 15.07 11.98
C TRP A 125 -8.76 16.43 11.28
N SER A 126 -9.40 17.41 11.94
CA SER A 126 -9.56 18.79 11.46
C SER A 126 -8.39 19.72 11.76
N ASP A 127 -7.40 19.29 12.54
CA ASP A 127 -6.22 20.12 12.81
C ASP A 127 -5.47 20.40 11.52
N THR A 128 -5.05 21.66 11.33
CA THR A 128 -4.42 22.13 10.10
C THR A 128 -2.91 22.22 10.25
N LEU A 129 -2.16 22.22 9.15
CA LEU A 129 -0.70 22.41 9.20
C LEU A 129 -0.32 23.73 9.87
N ALA A 130 -1.18 24.78 9.80
CA ALA A 130 -0.95 26.03 10.53
C ALA A 130 -0.85 25.83 12.05
N THR A 131 -1.55 24.82 12.60
CA THR A 131 -1.56 24.52 14.03
C THR A 131 -0.62 23.36 14.38
N LEU A 132 -0.33 22.48 13.44
CA LEU A 132 0.44 21.27 13.66
C LEU A 132 1.94 21.44 13.43
N MET A 133 2.35 22.43 12.62
CA MET A 133 3.77 22.66 12.28
C MET A 133 4.43 23.63 13.27
N PRO A 134 5.76 23.50 13.49
CA PRO A 134 6.49 24.50 14.26
C PRO A 134 6.46 25.86 13.55
N PRO A 135 6.47 26.99 14.30
CA PRO A 135 6.47 28.33 13.73
C PRO A 135 7.65 28.63 12.81
N THR A 136 8.72 27.86 12.90
CA THR A 136 9.92 27.98 12.07
C THR A 136 9.74 27.43 10.66
N VAL A 137 8.73 26.60 10.40
CA VAL A 137 8.43 26.08 9.07
C VAL A 137 7.57 27.09 8.32
N ALA A 138 8.11 27.56 7.19
CA ALA A 138 7.38 28.47 6.31
C ALA A 138 6.25 27.71 5.57
N LEU A 139 5.02 28.23 5.65
CA LEU A 139 3.85 27.66 4.99
C LEU A 139 3.19 28.70 4.09
N SER A 140 2.86 28.33 2.86
CA SER A 140 1.97 29.14 2.00
C SER A 140 0.57 29.22 2.59
N GLU A 141 -0.26 30.14 2.10
CA GLU A 141 -1.67 30.27 2.56
C GLU A 141 -2.50 29.01 2.25
N ASP A 142 -2.16 28.26 1.22
CA ASP A 142 -2.82 26.99 0.91
C ASP A 142 -2.28 25.85 1.78
N ALA A 143 -0.98 25.78 2.01
CA ALA A 143 -0.39 24.78 2.90
C ALA A 143 -0.94 24.89 4.34
N LYS A 144 -1.13 26.12 4.84
CA LYS A 144 -1.71 26.37 6.17
C LYS A 144 -3.06 25.70 6.39
N LYS A 145 -3.87 25.55 5.33
CA LYS A 145 -5.23 24.99 5.36
C LYS A 145 -5.28 23.47 5.25
N ILE A 146 -4.19 22.81 4.87
CA ILE A 146 -4.15 21.35 4.77
C ILE A 146 -4.41 20.75 6.15
N THR A 147 -5.42 19.87 6.22
CA THR A 147 -5.78 19.19 7.47
C THR A 147 -5.06 17.85 7.61
N LEU A 148 -4.99 17.34 8.84
CA LEU A 148 -4.47 16.03 9.15
C LEU A 148 -5.22 14.93 8.35
N LEU A 149 -6.56 15.03 8.26
CA LEU A 149 -7.37 14.13 7.45
C LEU A 149 -6.97 14.15 5.98
N GLN A 150 -6.73 15.32 5.41
CA GLN A 150 -6.35 15.45 4.00
C GLN A 150 -4.99 14.81 3.70
N LEU A 151 -4.05 14.81 4.64
CA LEU A 151 -2.78 14.10 4.48
C LEU A 151 -3.00 12.58 4.36
N VAL A 152 -3.78 12.01 5.28
CA VAL A 152 -3.96 10.55 5.37
C VAL A 152 -4.93 9.98 4.34
N THR A 153 -5.80 10.81 3.73
CA THR A 153 -6.74 10.40 2.67
C THR A 153 -6.25 10.74 1.26
N HIS A 154 -5.03 11.28 1.13
CA HIS A 154 -4.47 11.71 -0.16
C HIS A 154 -5.29 12.82 -0.86
N THR A 155 -6.00 13.66 -0.09
CA THR A 155 -6.80 14.79 -0.60
C THR A 155 -6.19 16.16 -0.31
N SER A 156 -4.94 16.19 0.17
CA SER A 156 -4.22 17.45 0.46
C SER A 156 -3.84 18.24 -0.79
N GLY A 157 -3.79 17.59 -1.95
CA GLY A 157 -3.26 18.18 -3.18
C GLY A 157 -1.74 18.18 -3.29
N LEU A 158 -1.03 17.71 -2.26
CA LEU A 158 0.43 17.54 -2.32
C LEU A 158 0.82 16.55 -3.42
N PRO A 159 1.93 16.80 -4.16
CA PRO A 159 2.35 15.91 -5.22
C PRO A 159 2.79 14.54 -4.68
N ARG A 160 2.91 13.56 -5.58
CA ARG A 160 3.42 12.23 -5.21
C ARG A 160 4.79 12.33 -4.54
N GLN A 161 5.66 13.17 -5.10
CA GLN A 161 6.99 13.51 -4.63
C GLN A 161 7.44 14.81 -5.30
N ASN A 162 8.46 15.46 -4.77
CA ASN A 162 9.10 16.58 -5.42
C ASN A 162 9.75 16.12 -6.73
N MET A 163 9.75 16.97 -7.72
CA MET A 163 10.31 16.68 -9.06
C MET A 163 11.47 17.65 -9.37
N ASP A 164 12.35 17.80 -8.39
CA ASP A 164 13.60 18.54 -8.56
C ASP A 164 14.68 17.71 -9.30
N LEU A 165 15.80 18.32 -9.58
CA LEU A 165 16.89 17.65 -10.30
C LEU A 165 17.53 16.50 -9.50
N PRO A 166 17.72 16.57 -8.17
CA PRO A 166 18.13 15.43 -7.35
C PRO A 166 17.18 14.25 -7.45
N MET A 167 15.87 14.45 -7.32
CA MET A 167 14.87 13.40 -7.44
C MET A 167 14.87 12.78 -8.84
N LEU A 168 14.95 13.58 -9.89
CA LEU A 168 15.00 13.08 -11.26
C LEU A 168 16.25 12.21 -11.49
N THR A 169 17.41 12.65 -11.03
CA THR A 169 18.66 11.87 -11.18
C THR A 169 18.63 10.59 -10.36
N ALA A 170 18.11 10.61 -9.14
CA ALA A 170 17.93 9.44 -8.32
C ALA A 170 16.95 8.44 -8.95
N PHE A 171 15.86 8.93 -9.55
CA PHE A 171 14.90 8.08 -10.26
C PHE A 171 15.50 7.44 -11.53
N LEU A 172 16.31 8.17 -12.32
CA LEU A 172 17.01 7.58 -13.46
C LEU A 172 18.00 6.49 -13.03
N ARG A 173 18.71 6.70 -11.90
CA ARG A 173 19.57 5.69 -11.31
C ARG A 173 18.75 4.44 -10.88
N TYR A 174 17.62 4.65 -10.21
CA TYR A 174 16.71 3.55 -9.86
C TYR A 174 16.32 2.70 -11.08
N LEU A 175 15.99 3.31 -12.21
CA LEU A 175 15.60 2.56 -13.42
C LEU A 175 16.71 1.62 -13.91
N ALA A 176 17.99 1.96 -13.65
CA ALA A 176 19.15 1.19 -14.08
C ALA A 176 19.69 0.21 -13.04
N SER A 177 19.49 0.47 -11.74
CA SER A 177 20.13 -0.29 -10.65
C SER A 177 19.16 -0.87 -9.62
N GLY A 178 17.94 -0.33 -9.52
CA GLY A 178 17.00 -0.65 -8.45
C GLY A 178 17.24 0.07 -7.13
N GLU A 179 18.24 0.95 -7.04
CA GLU A 179 18.55 1.71 -5.82
C GLU A 179 17.38 2.60 -5.37
N ASN A 180 17.32 2.85 -4.06
CA ASN A 180 16.28 3.68 -3.46
C ASN A 180 16.43 5.15 -3.88
N PHE A 181 15.48 5.66 -4.66
CA PHE A 181 15.51 7.06 -5.10
C PHE A 181 15.00 8.06 -4.06
N TYR A 182 14.44 7.59 -2.94
CA TYR A 182 14.07 8.44 -1.78
C TYR A 182 15.19 8.56 -0.73
N ALA A 183 16.32 7.89 -0.92
CA ALA A 183 17.38 7.81 0.09
C ALA A 183 18.01 9.18 0.43
N HIS A 184 17.89 10.17 -0.47
CA HIS A 184 18.42 11.52 -0.28
C HIS A 184 17.48 12.48 0.44
N LEU A 185 16.18 12.13 0.58
CA LEU A 185 15.21 13.04 1.18
C LEU A 185 15.43 13.17 2.68
N ASP A 186 15.69 14.40 3.11
CA ASP A 186 15.75 14.76 4.53
C ASP A 186 14.52 15.55 4.99
N SER A 187 14.52 15.93 6.28
CA SER A 187 13.37 16.63 6.89
C SER A 187 13.18 18.04 6.32
N ASP A 188 14.25 18.73 5.98
CA ASP A 188 14.18 20.11 5.51
C ASP A 188 13.67 20.16 4.05
N GLU A 189 14.09 19.20 3.22
CA GLU A 189 13.55 19.04 1.86
C GLU A 189 12.06 18.71 1.87
N VAL A 190 11.60 17.82 2.78
CA VAL A 190 10.18 17.43 2.89
C VAL A 190 9.29 18.63 3.20
N VAL A 191 9.70 19.55 4.08
CA VAL A 191 8.87 20.69 4.50
C VAL A 191 9.14 21.96 3.72
N GLY A 192 10.29 22.07 3.05
CA GLY A 192 10.71 23.30 2.33
C GLY A 192 9.72 23.72 1.24
N ASP A 193 9.17 22.77 0.50
CA ASP A 193 8.23 23.05 -0.59
C ASP A 193 6.85 23.53 -0.11
N LEU A 194 6.52 23.35 1.18
CA LEU A 194 5.26 23.86 1.75
C LEU A 194 5.15 25.38 1.72
N ALA A 195 6.30 26.09 1.68
CA ALA A 195 6.34 27.55 1.56
C ALA A 195 5.80 28.05 0.22
N HIS A 196 5.88 27.23 -0.83
CA HIS A 196 5.48 27.57 -2.19
C HIS A 196 4.32 26.73 -2.70
N PHE A 197 3.75 25.87 -1.85
CA PHE A 197 2.65 25.01 -2.24
C PHE A 197 1.44 25.84 -2.68
N VAL A 198 0.87 25.50 -3.83
CA VAL A 198 -0.39 26.01 -4.34
C VAL A 198 -1.33 24.82 -4.50
N LYS A 199 -2.52 24.91 -3.89
CA LYS A 199 -3.49 23.84 -3.96
C LYS A 199 -4.00 23.68 -5.41
N PRO A 200 -3.99 22.47 -5.99
CA PRO A 200 -4.59 22.20 -7.28
C PRO A 200 -6.09 22.57 -7.30
N ALA A 201 -6.60 22.94 -8.46
CA ALA A 201 -8.03 23.28 -8.63
C ALA A 201 -8.96 22.06 -8.40
N SER A 202 -8.46 20.84 -8.61
CA SER A 202 -9.20 19.60 -8.35
C SER A 202 -9.04 19.17 -6.91
N ASP A 203 -10.15 18.80 -6.26
CA ASP A 203 -10.17 18.18 -4.94
C ASP A 203 -10.09 16.64 -4.99
N GLU A 204 -9.87 16.05 -6.16
CA GLU A 204 -9.74 14.60 -6.30
C GLU A 204 -8.54 14.06 -5.54
N PRO A 205 -8.69 12.88 -4.91
CA PRO A 205 -7.58 12.22 -4.24
C PRO A 205 -6.41 11.96 -5.19
N ARG A 206 -5.22 12.33 -4.76
CA ARG A 206 -3.95 12.13 -5.49
C ARG A 206 -2.92 11.51 -4.57
N TYR A 207 -2.53 10.29 -4.90
CA TYR A 207 -1.55 9.56 -4.08
C TYR A 207 -0.29 10.40 -3.82
N SER A 208 0.05 10.59 -2.55
CA SER A 208 1.17 11.44 -2.14
C SER A 208 2.07 10.74 -1.12
N ASN A 209 3.29 10.42 -1.49
CA ASN A 209 4.35 10.01 -0.56
C ASN A 209 4.81 11.21 0.26
N LEU A 210 4.88 12.40 -0.38
CA LEU A 210 5.22 13.65 0.31
C LEU A 210 4.22 13.97 1.43
N GLY A 211 2.92 13.74 1.22
CA GLY A 211 1.91 13.93 2.26
C GLY A 211 2.17 13.08 3.50
N TYR A 212 2.65 11.84 3.34
CA TYR A 212 3.01 10.98 4.46
C TYR A 212 4.35 11.34 5.09
N ALA A 213 5.29 11.88 4.32
CA ALA A 213 6.52 12.44 4.89
C ALA A 213 6.24 13.69 5.74
N VAL A 214 5.32 14.56 5.29
CA VAL A 214 4.82 15.70 6.07
C VAL A 214 4.09 15.22 7.33
N LEU A 215 3.28 14.15 7.23
CA LEU A 215 2.63 13.54 8.39
C LEU A 215 3.64 13.04 9.43
N ASP A 216 4.70 12.35 9.02
CA ASP A 216 5.75 11.87 9.94
C ASP A 216 6.46 13.06 10.63
N TYR A 217 6.72 14.13 9.91
CA TYR A 217 7.26 15.37 10.49
C TYR A 217 6.31 15.96 11.56
N VAL A 218 5.01 16.05 11.24
CA VAL A 218 3.96 16.53 12.17
C VAL A 218 3.93 15.65 13.42
N LEU A 219 3.89 14.33 13.25
CA LEU A 219 3.84 13.37 14.36
C LEU A 219 5.03 13.55 15.30
N LYS A 220 6.25 13.65 14.75
CA LYS A 220 7.46 13.88 15.52
C LYS A 220 7.41 15.19 16.30
N TYR A 221 6.95 16.27 15.68
CA TYR A 221 6.85 17.57 16.33
C TYR A 221 5.79 17.57 17.45
N GLN A 222 4.61 17.01 17.21
CA GLN A 222 3.49 17.02 18.15
C GLN A 222 3.66 16.04 19.32
N THR A 223 4.37 14.93 19.10
CA THR A 223 4.45 13.86 20.10
C THR A 223 5.85 13.63 20.66
N GLY A 224 6.89 14.16 20.03
CA GLY A 224 8.28 13.84 20.31
C GLY A 224 8.73 12.48 19.76
N GLN A 225 7.82 11.70 19.15
CA GLN A 225 8.07 10.36 18.62
C GLN A 225 7.87 10.33 17.10
N ARG A 226 8.70 9.55 16.41
CA ARG A 226 8.56 9.33 14.97
C ARG A 226 7.44 8.33 14.70
N ALA A 227 7.02 8.26 13.43
CA ALA A 227 5.96 7.34 13.02
C ALA A 227 6.26 5.87 13.35
N ASP A 228 7.50 5.41 13.17
CA ASP A 228 7.90 4.04 13.49
C ASP A 228 7.78 3.71 15.00
N GLU A 229 8.12 4.65 15.87
CA GLU A 229 7.99 4.50 17.34
C GLU A 229 6.52 4.48 17.76
N LEU A 230 5.69 5.36 17.17
CA LEU A 230 4.26 5.42 17.40
C LEU A 230 3.55 4.14 16.91
N VAL A 231 3.86 3.68 15.70
CA VAL A 231 3.29 2.44 15.15
C VAL A 231 3.66 1.24 16.03
N ASN A 232 4.92 1.14 16.46
CA ASN A 232 5.33 0.06 17.35
C ASN A 232 4.55 0.07 18.67
N THR A 233 4.39 1.26 19.29
CA THR A 233 3.74 1.40 20.60
C THR A 233 2.22 1.27 20.52
N LEU A 234 1.58 1.85 19.47
CA LEU A 234 0.14 2.00 19.39
C LEU A 234 -0.54 0.88 18.60
N LEU A 235 0.21 0.16 17.74
CA LEU A 235 -0.33 -0.92 16.90
C LEU A 235 0.39 -2.26 17.14
N PHE A 236 1.72 -2.33 16.93
CA PHE A 236 2.41 -3.62 16.92
C PHE A 236 2.36 -4.29 18.29
N ALA A 237 2.72 -3.56 19.36
CA ALA A 237 2.70 -4.13 20.70
C ALA A 237 1.29 -4.54 21.16
N PRO A 238 0.23 -3.71 21.01
CA PRO A 238 -1.13 -4.11 21.39
C PRO A 238 -1.71 -5.27 20.56
N LEU A 239 -1.32 -5.41 19.28
CA LEU A 239 -1.79 -6.48 18.40
C LEU A 239 -0.90 -7.72 18.43
N GLY A 240 0.26 -7.67 19.09
CA GLY A 240 1.22 -8.77 19.15
C GLY A 240 1.92 -9.04 17.81
N LEU A 241 2.20 -7.99 17.02
CA LEU A 241 2.93 -8.11 15.76
C LEU A 241 4.44 -8.13 16.05
N HIS A 242 5.02 -9.32 16.08
CA HIS A 242 6.40 -9.50 16.55
C HIS A 242 7.42 -9.55 15.41
N ASN A 243 6.98 -9.81 14.18
CA ASN A 243 7.80 -9.87 12.97
C ASN A 243 7.55 -8.69 12.02
N SER A 244 7.01 -7.59 12.54
CA SER A 244 6.80 -6.34 11.81
C SER A 244 7.71 -5.26 12.36
N SER A 245 8.50 -4.58 11.52
CA SER A 245 9.45 -3.56 12.00
C SER A 245 9.89 -2.59 10.90
N PHE A 246 10.08 -1.33 11.29
CA PHE A 246 10.79 -0.33 10.48
C PHE A 246 12.32 -0.37 10.67
N ALA A 247 12.79 -1.20 11.60
CA ALA A 247 14.21 -1.55 11.80
C ALA A 247 14.39 -3.06 11.70
N PRO A 248 14.12 -3.67 10.52
CA PRO A 248 13.98 -5.11 10.36
C PRO A 248 15.28 -5.89 10.64
N GLN A 249 16.44 -5.23 10.57
CA GLN A 249 17.74 -5.81 10.89
C GLN A 249 17.83 -6.26 12.36
N LYS A 250 16.95 -5.76 13.24
CA LYS A 250 16.85 -6.15 14.65
C LYS A 250 15.98 -7.41 14.84
N LEU A 251 15.21 -7.81 13.83
CA LEU A 251 14.36 -8.99 13.91
C LEU A 251 15.20 -10.27 13.72
N ARG A 252 14.86 -11.31 14.49
CA ARG A 252 15.50 -12.61 14.39
C ARG A 252 15.37 -13.23 12.99
N ALA A 253 14.26 -12.96 12.31
CA ALA A 253 13.97 -13.48 10.98
C ALA A 253 14.73 -12.74 9.85
N TRP A 254 15.39 -11.62 10.14
CA TRP A 254 16.07 -10.79 9.12
C TRP A 254 17.06 -11.55 8.23
N PRO A 255 17.94 -12.44 8.73
CA PRO A 255 18.87 -13.17 7.89
C PRO A 255 18.20 -14.12 6.88
N LEU A 256 16.95 -14.52 7.15
CA LEU A 256 16.17 -15.47 6.34
C LEU A 256 15.04 -14.76 5.56
N ARG A 257 15.11 -13.43 5.43
CA ARG A 257 14.10 -12.67 4.70
C ARG A 257 14.05 -13.04 3.23
N ALA A 258 12.95 -12.79 2.58
CA ALA A 258 12.88 -12.78 1.13
C ALA A 258 13.79 -11.67 0.56
N ILE A 259 14.50 -11.97 -0.52
CA ILE A 259 15.34 -11.01 -1.25
C ILE A 259 14.55 -10.48 -2.45
N GLY A 260 14.58 -9.16 -2.65
CA GLY A 260 13.84 -8.51 -3.72
C GLY A 260 14.44 -8.75 -5.11
N HIS A 261 13.57 -8.98 -6.09
CA HIS A 261 13.94 -9.19 -7.49
C HIS A 261 13.26 -8.20 -8.42
N ALA A 262 13.98 -7.79 -9.46
CA ALA A 262 13.40 -7.03 -10.55
C ALA A 262 12.27 -7.81 -11.22
N GLY A 263 11.19 -7.11 -11.53
CA GLY A 263 10.04 -7.64 -12.26
C GLY A 263 9.63 -6.66 -13.35
N SER A 264 8.44 -6.07 -13.27
CA SER A 264 8.05 -4.98 -14.17
C SER A 264 8.82 -3.66 -13.91
N GLN A 265 9.50 -3.58 -12.78
CA GLN A 265 10.45 -2.52 -12.39
C GLN A 265 11.64 -3.14 -11.62
N PRO A 266 12.83 -2.50 -11.59
CA PRO A 266 13.24 -1.30 -12.36
C PRO A 266 13.36 -1.61 -13.86
N LYS A 267 13.11 -0.61 -14.69
CA LYS A 267 12.88 -0.80 -16.14
C LYS A 267 14.03 -1.43 -16.90
N PHE A 268 15.28 -1.14 -16.50
CA PHE A 268 16.49 -1.57 -17.22
C PHE A 268 17.27 -2.66 -16.48
N VAL A 269 16.74 -3.18 -15.38
CA VAL A 269 17.27 -4.37 -14.70
C VAL A 269 16.52 -5.59 -15.24
N PRO A 270 17.23 -6.65 -15.65
CA PRO A 270 16.59 -7.88 -16.14
C PRO A 270 15.64 -8.49 -15.10
N THR A 271 14.46 -8.93 -15.53
CA THR A 271 13.49 -9.61 -14.67
C THR A 271 14.13 -10.82 -13.98
N GLY A 272 13.89 -10.98 -12.69
CA GLY A 272 14.44 -12.04 -11.86
C GLY A 272 15.83 -11.74 -11.29
N GLN A 273 16.46 -10.63 -11.66
CA GLN A 273 17.71 -10.20 -11.05
C GLN A 273 17.47 -9.59 -9.67
N VAL A 274 18.36 -9.91 -8.72
CA VAL A 274 18.33 -9.31 -7.37
C VAL A 274 18.51 -7.80 -7.46
N VAL A 275 17.73 -7.06 -6.69
CA VAL A 275 17.84 -5.61 -6.53
C VAL A 275 18.13 -5.25 -5.08
N PRO A 276 18.77 -4.08 -4.81
CA PRO A 276 19.09 -3.68 -3.45
C PRO A 276 17.86 -3.52 -2.56
N ASP A 277 17.98 -3.91 -1.29
CA ASP A 277 16.99 -3.56 -0.27
C ASP A 277 16.95 -2.02 -0.09
N TRP A 278 15.75 -1.47 -0.07
CA TRP A 278 15.59 -0.05 0.18
C TRP A 278 15.69 0.24 1.67
N GLN A 279 16.58 1.14 2.01
CA GLN A 279 16.69 1.69 3.35
C GLN A 279 16.01 3.06 3.37
N PHE A 280 15.14 3.26 4.34
CA PHE A 280 14.50 4.54 4.58
C PHE A 280 15.04 5.17 5.86
N SER A 281 15.18 6.48 5.85
CA SER A 281 15.57 7.27 7.01
C SER A 281 14.66 8.51 7.09
N GLY A 282 14.72 9.21 8.21
CA GLY A 282 13.94 10.43 8.40
C GLY A 282 12.44 10.23 8.20
N ASN A 283 11.81 11.21 7.60
CA ASN A 283 10.36 11.31 7.48
C ASN A 283 9.73 10.38 6.41
N MET A 284 10.54 9.68 5.61
CA MET A 284 10.02 8.71 4.64
C MET A 284 9.78 7.32 5.24
N LEU A 285 10.22 7.09 6.48
CA LEU A 285 10.15 5.78 7.12
C LEU A 285 8.70 5.31 7.26
N GLY A 286 7.82 6.16 7.79
CA GLY A 286 6.38 5.88 7.93
C GLY A 286 5.63 5.76 6.59
N ALA A 287 6.22 6.23 5.49
CA ALA A 287 5.62 6.15 4.16
C ALA A 287 5.92 4.84 3.41
N GLY A 288 7.02 4.12 3.76
CA GLY A 288 7.43 2.96 2.96
C GLY A 288 8.43 2.00 3.58
N GLY A 289 8.92 2.24 4.79
CA GLY A 289 10.06 1.52 5.36
C GLY A 289 9.75 0.23 6.11
N LEU A 290 8.49 -0.21 6.15
CA LEU A 290 8.08 -1.39 6.92
C LEU A 290 8.50 -2.70 6.22
N TYR A 291 9.01 -3.63 7.04
CA TYR A 291 9.08 -5.05 6.74
C TYR A 291 8.11 -5.79 7.66
N ALA A 292 7.43 -6.78 7.11
CA ALA A 292 6.49 -7.62 7.83
C ALA A 292 6.42 -9.02 7.23
N ASP A 293 5.85 -9.96 7.95
CA ASP A 293 5.46 -11.26 7.43
C ASP A 293 3.94 -11.36 7.22
N THR A 294 3.51 -12.44 6.58
CA THR A 294 2.10 -12.67 6.26
C THR A 294 1.26 -12.94 7.52
N ALA A 295 1.82 -13.58 8.54
CA ALA A 295 1.12 -13.92 9.78
C ALA A 295 0.77 -12.65 10.59
N ASP A 296 1.72 -11.74 10.73
CA ASP A 296 1.51 -10.44 11.39
C ASP A 296 0.49 -9.58 10.61
N LEU A 297 0.63 -9.52 9.28
CA LEU A 297 -0.30 -8.74 8.45
C LEU A 297 -1.73 -9.33 8.46
N LEU A 298 -1.90 -10.64 8.55
CA LEU A 298 -3.22 -11.23 8.80
C LEU A 298 -3.76 -10.91 10.20
N THR A 299 -2.88 -10.80 11.19
CA THR A 299 -3.30 -10.36 12.54
C THR A 299 -3.74 -8.90 12.52
N PHE A 300 -3.02 -8.04 11.79
CA PHE A 300 -3.45 -6.67 11.54
C PHE A 300 -4.79 -6.61 10.77
N ALA A 301 -4.96 -7.42 9.73
CA ALA A 301 -6.23 -7.52 8.99
C ALA A 301 -7.40 -7.99 9.87
N ALA A 302 -7.16 -8.93 10.79
CA ALA A 302 -8.19 -9.42 11.73
C ALA A 302 -8.74 -8.30 12.64
N ALA A 303 -7.91 -7.31 13.01
CA ALA A 303 -8.36 -6.13 13.75
C ALA A 303 -9.42 -5.33 12.99
N HIS A 304 -9.43 -5.39 11.65
CA HIS A 304 -10.40 -4.71 10.80
C HIS A 304 -11.70 -5.51 10.60
N LEU A 305 -11.68 -6.81 10.88
CA LEU A 305 -12.85 -7.67 10.80
C LEU A 305 -13.62 -7.72 12.13
N GLY A 306 -12.96 -7.48 13.24
CA GLY A 306 -13.53 -7.63 14.59
C GLY A 306 -13.26 -6.43 15.49
N ARG A 307 -13.15 -6.73 16.78
CA ARG A 307 -12.73 -5.80 17.82
C ARG A 307 -11.42 -6.26 18.43
N THR A 308 -10.52 -5.33 18.69
CA THR A 308 -9.22 -5.61 19.32
C THR A 308 -9.29 -5.68 20.84
N GLY A 309 -10.36 -5.16 21.44
CA GLY A 309 -10.48 -4.95 22.89
C GLY A 309 -9.81 -3.67 23.38
N ASN A 310 -9.14 -2.91 22.49
CA ASN A 310 -8.60 -1.59 22.79
C ASN A 310 -9.51 -0.52 22.13
N PRO A 311 -10.28 0.26 22.92
CA PRO A 311 -11.24 1.20 22.37
C PRO A 311 -10.65 2.27 21.45
N ALA A 312 -9.43 2.74 21.72
CA ALA A 312 -8.79 3.75 20.88
C ALA A 312 -8.36 3.15 19.52
N LEU A 313 -7.85 1.92 19.53
CA LEU A 313 -7.51 1.19 18.31
C LEU A 313 -8.77 0.82 17.51
N ASP A 314 -9.83 0.34 18.18
CA ASP A 314 -11.11 0.04 17.52
C ASP A 314 -11.72 1.29 16.86
N SER A 315 -11.55 2.47 17.48
CA SER A 315 -11.96 3.76 16.90
C SER A 315 -11.13 4.10 15.67
N ALA A 316 -9.80 3.96 15.75
CA ALA A 316 -8.88 4.23 14.64
C ALA A 316 -9.17 3.34 13.42
N VAL A 317 -9.33 2.03 13.65
CA VAL A 317 -9.75 1.06 12.63
C VAL A 317 -11.12 1.42 12.03
N GLY A 318 -12.07 1.80 12.88
CA GLY A 318 -13.40 2.27 12.44
C GLY A 318 -13.31 3.48 11.52
N ASP A 319 -12.45 4.45 11.84
CA ASP A 319 -12.21 5.62 10.99
C ASP A 319 -11.49 5.24 9.69
N ALA A 320 -10.49 4.34 9.76
CA ALA A 320 -9.74 3.91 8.58
C ALA A 320 -10.64 3.23 7.53
N MET A 321 -11.69 2.55 7.96
CA MET A 321 -12.64 1.87 7.07
C MET A 321 -13.73 2.77 6.49
N LYS A 322 -13.86 4.03 6.94
CA LYS A 322 -14.84 4.97 6.36
C LYS A 322 -14.34 5.50 5.01
N VAL A 323 -15.27 5.67 4.09
CA VAL A 323 -15.03 6.37 2.83
C VAL A 323 -15.17 7.87 3.05
N TYR A 324 -14.11 8.62 2.76
CA TYR A 324 -14.09 10.09 2.87
C TYR A 324 -14.24 10.77 1.50
N TYR A 325 -13.84 10.11 0.44
CA TYR A 325 -14.07 10.56 -0.93
C TYR A 325 -14.71 9.43 -1.74
N PRO A 326 -16.04 9.47 -1.94
CA PRO A 326 -16.76 8.38 -2.60
C PRO A 326 -16.57 8.39 -4.11
N ARG A 327 -16.32 7.23 -4.69
CA ARG A 327 -16.36 6.91 -6.13
C ARG A 327 -16.42 5.40 -6.28
N ASP A 328 -16.84 4.90 -7.45
CA ASP A 328 -17.08 3.46 -7.64
C ASP A 328 -15.81 2.62 -7.54
N LYS A 329 -14.68 3.20 -7.98
CA LYS A 329 -13.36 2.60 -7.90
C LYS A 329 -12.40 3.54 -7.21
N GLU A 330 -11.52 2.99 -6.39
CA GLU A 330 -10.54 3.73 -5.62
C GLU A 330 -11.16 4.84 -4.75
N ALA A 331 -12.32 4.58 -4.13
CA ALA A 331 -12.84 5.49 -3.12
C ALA A 331 -11.79 5.68 -2.01
N ALA A 332 -11.56 6.94 -1.59
CA ALA A 332 -10.50 7.21 -0.63
C ALA A 332 -10.98 7.05 0.81
N ASN A 333 -10.26 6.22 1.55
CA ASN A 333 -10.35 6.04 2.99
C ASN A 333 -9.10 6.65 3.66
N ILE A 334 -8.91 6.47 4.96
CA ILE A 334 -7.66 6.83 5.64
C ILE A 334 -6.59 5.79 5.30
N ALA A 335 -5.66 6.14 4.40
CA ALA A 335 -4.62 5.27 3.83
C ALA A 335 -5.12 4.07 3.01
N TRP A 336 -6.35 3.68 3.16
CA TRP A 336 -6.96 2.58 2.42
C TRP A 336 -7.71 3.09 1.20
N VAL A 337 -8.02 2.17 0.31
CA VAL A 337 -8.78 2.40 -0.92
C VAL A 337 -9.91 1.39 -0.98
N SER A 338 -11.09 1.80 -1.44
CA SER A 338 -12.23 0.89 -1.54
C SER A 338 -12.71 0.79 -2.98
N ASP A 339 -12.92 -0.44 -3.44
CA ASP A 339 -13.54 -0.80 -4.71
C ASP A 339 -14.85 -1.52 -4.47
N THR A 340 -15.91 -1.12 -5.17
CA THR A 340 -17.22 -1.75 -5.09
C THR A 340 -17.49 -2.59 -6.35
N PHE A 341 -17.91 -3.84 -6.15
CA PHE A 341 -18.23 -4.83 -7.16
C PHE A 341 -19.65 -5.40 -6.90
N GLY A 342 -20.67 -4.65 -7.27
CA GLY A 342 -22.05 -5.01 -6.93
C GLY A 342 -22.29 -4.97 -5.41
N GLU A 343 -22.56 -6.11 -4.80
CA GLU A 343 -22.81 -6.22 -3.35
C GLU A 343 -21.53 -6.38 -2.51
N GLN A 344 -20.36 -6.56 -3.15
CA GLN A 344 -19.08 -6.72 -2.47
C GLN A 344 -18.29 -5.43 -2.49
N THR A 345 -17.84 -4.97 -1.33
CA THR A 345 -16.85 -3.88 -1.21
C THR A 345 -15.55 -4.44 -0.66
N ILE A 346 -14.48 -4.24 -1.39
CA ILE A 346 -13.11 -4.59 -1.00
C ILE A 346 -12.38 -3.32 -0.60
N THR A 347 -11.98 -3.21 0.66
CA THR A 347 -11.11 -2.15 1.16
C THR A 347 -9.69 -2.69 1.26
N TYR A 348 -8.73 -2.03 0.61
CA TYR A 348 -7.40 -2.61 0.39
C TYR A 348 -6.29 -1.58 0.40
N GLN A 349 -5.07 -2.08 0.53
CA GLN A 349 -3.83 -1.35 0.27
C GLN A 349 -2.91 -2.18 -0.62
N VAL A 350 -2.05 -1.49 -1.36
CA VAL A 350 -0.97 -2.10 -2.15
C VAL A 350 0.35 -1.46 -1.81
N GLY A 351 1.42 -2.23 -1.85
CA GLY A 351 2.78 -1.73 -1.70
C GLY A 351 3.65 -2.17 -2.86
N TYR A 352 4.45 -1.22 -3.34
CA TYR A 352 5.47 -1.45 -4.36
C TYR A 352 6.77 -0.80 -3.90
N ILE A 353 7.83 -1.58 -3.78
CA ILE A 353 9.11 -1.10 -3.26
C ILE A 353 10.25 -2.01 -3.73
N GLY A 354 11.35 -1.40 -4.21
CA GLY A 354 12.53 -2.15 -4.62
C GLY A 354 12.17 -3.36 -5.48
N GLY A 355 12.42 -4.55 -4.99
CA GLY A 355 12.09 -5.81 -5.63
C GLY A 355 10.87 -6.53 -5.05
N TYR A 356 9.87 -5.81 -4.51
CA TYR A 356 8.75 -6.42 -3.80
C TYR A 356 7.41 -5.83 -4.22
N SER A 357 6.38 -6.66 -4.12
CA SER A 357 4.98 -6.26 -4.21
C SER A 357 4.21 -6.83 -3.04
N SER A 358 3.33 -6.04 -2.45
CA SER A 358 2.49 -6.44 -1.33
C SER A 358 1.04 -6.02 -1.55
N TYR A 359 0.13 -6.75 -0.95
CA TYR A 359 -1.29 -6.47 -0.97
C TYR A 359 -1.91 -6.91 0.36
N ILE A 360 -2.80 -6.09 0.89
CA ILE A 360 -3.71 -6.45 1.97
C ILE A 360 -5.11 -5.99 1.58
N GLY A 361 -6.11 -6.85 1.72
CA GLY A 361 -7.50 -6.56 1.38
C GLY A 361 -8.47 -7.15 2.37
N ILE A 362 -9.58 -6.45 2.58
CA ILE A 362 -10.58 -6.72 3.59
C ILE A 362 -11.96 -6.58 2.97
N ASP A 363 -12.79 -7.59 3.16
CA ASP A 363 -14.23 -7.57 2.90
C ASP A 363 -14.94 -7.74 4.26
N ARG A 364 -15.26 -6.60 4.88
CA ARG A 364 -15.90 -6.60 6.21
C ARG A 364 -17.28 -7.21 6.21
N GLN A 365 -18.01 -7.06 5.11
CA GLN A 365 -19.39 -7.53 5.00
C GLN A 365 -19.46 -9.07 5.04
N HIS A 366 -18.49 -9.72 4.41
CA HIS A 366 -18.44 -11.19 4.33
C HIS A 366 -17.41 -11.81 5.28
N HIS A 367 -16.75 -10.96 6.08
CA HIS A 367 -15.74 -11.36 7.06
C HIS A 367 -14.52 -12.06 6.43
N PHE A 368 -14.02 -11.50 5.31
CA PHE A 368 -12.82 -11.99 4.61
C PHE A 368 -11.67 -11.03 4.73
N ALA A 369 -10.46 -11.57 4.82
CA ALA A 369 -9.23 -10.82 4.59
C ALA A 369 -8.24 -11.63 3.76
N VAL A 370 -7.36 -10.94 3.04
CA VAL A 370 -6.27 -11.53 2.28
C VAL A 370 -5.01 -10.69 2.40
N VAL A 371 -3.88 -11.37 2.49
CA VAL A 371 -2.54 -10.79 2.37
C VAL A 371 -1.80 -11.53 1.27
N VAL A 372 -1.15 -10.79 0.36
CA VAL A 372 -0.26 -11.36 -0.66
C VAL A 372 1.07 -10.63 -0.59
N LEU A 373 2.15 -11.36 -0.31
CA LEU A 373 3.52 -10.85 -0.29
C LEU A 373 4.36 -11.54 -1.36
N GLN A 374 5.10 -10.76 -2.13
CA GLN A 374 5.94 -11.24 -3.24
C GLN A 374 7.31 -10.58 -3.20
N ASN A 375 8.37 -11.32 -3.46
CA ASN A 375 9.72 -10.81 -3.63
C ASN A 375 10.08 -10.53 -5.10
N SER A 376 9.10 -10.07 -5.86
CA SER A 376 9.28 -9.51 -7.20
C SER A 376 8.39 -8.28 -7.37
N PHE A 377 8.89 -7.28 -8.10
CA PHE A 377 8.11 -6.08 -8.37
C PHE A 377 7.11 -6.35 -9.52
N THR A 378 5.85 -6.49 -9.17
CA THR A 378 4.76 -6.73 -10.13
C THR A 378 3.75 -5.59 -10.10
N TRP A 379 3.75 -4.72 -11.13
CA TRP A 379 2.72 -3.70 -11.29
C TRP A 379 1.33 -4.33 -11.42
N GLN A 380 0.33 -3.57 -11.01
CA GLN A 380 -1.06 -3.95 -11.16
C GLN A 380 -1.39 -5.29 -10.48
N ASN A 381 -0.77 -5.56 -9.34
CA ASN A 381 -1.04 -6.75 -8.55
C ASN A 381 -2.50 -6.81 -8.11
N ASN A 382 -3.31 -7.63 -8.79
CA ASN A 382 -4.73 -7.82 -8.48
C ASN A 382 -5.05 -9.21 -7.90
N LEU A 383 -4.03 -10.01 -7.58
CA LEU A 383 -4.22 -11.36 -7.06
C LEU A 383 -5.07 -11.35 -5.78
N GLY A 384 -4.79 -10.41 -4.86
CA GLY A 384 -5.57 -10.28 -3.63
C GLY A 384 -7.04 -9.97 -3.87
N HIS A 385 -7.37 -9.08 -4.81
CA HIS A 385 -8.75 -8.85 -5.26
C HIS A 385 -9.39 -10.14 -5.79
N SER A 386 -8.66 -10.86 -6.65
CA SER A 386 -9.15 -12.09 -7.26
C SER A 386 -9.43 -13.17 -6.22
N VAL A 387 -8.58 -13.28 -5.18
CA VAL A 387 -8.79 -14.18 -4.04
C VAL A 387 -10.08 -13.82 -3.29
N LEU A 388 -10.27 -12.55 -2.89
CA LEU A 388 -11.47 -12.11 -2.17
C LEU A 388 -12.74 -12.29 -3.00
N ARG A 389 -12.66 -12.06 -4.31
CA ARG A 389 -13.77 -12.32 -5.25
C ARG A 389 -14.10 -13.80 -5.36
N GLN A 390 -13.09 -14.67 -5.34
CA GLN A 390 -13.28 -16.12 -5.37
C GLN A 390 -13.92 -16.62 -4.05
N MET A 391 -13.43 -16.16 -2.89
CA MET A 391 -14.02 -16.47 -1.59
C MET A 391 -15.50 -16.06 -1.50
N TRP A 392 -15.83 -14.87 -1.98
CA TRP A 392 -17.21 -14.39 -2.05
C TRP A 392 -18.10 -15.27 -2.93
N ARG A 393 -17.59 -15.73 -4.08
CA ARG A 393 -18.34 -16.67 -4.97
C ARG A 393 -18.62 -18.00 -4.29
N GLU A 394 -17.62 -18.58 -3.63
CA GLU A 394 -17.76 -19.85 -2.92
C GLU A 394 -18.84 -19.76 -1.84
N GLN A 395 -18.78 -18.72 -1.01
CA GLN A 395 -19.75 -18.49 0.06
C GLN A 395 -21.18 -18.30 -0.49
N ASN A 396 -21.35 -17.50 -1.53
CA ASN A 396 -22.68 -17.24 -2.10
C ASN A 396 -23.29 -18.45 -2.80
N LYS A 397 -22.47 -19.29 -3.42
CA LYS A 397 -22.96 -20.53 -4.03
C LYS A 397 -23.51 -21.48 -2.98
N VAL A 398 -22.78 -21.72 -1.90
CA VAL A 398 -23.23 -22.57 -0.80
C VAL A 398 -24.53 -22.05 -0.19
N ALA A 399 -24.66 -20.74 0.01
CA ALA A 399 -25.86 -20.12 0.56
C ALA A 399 -27.08 -20.29 -0.36
N THR A 400 -26.90 -20.12 -1.68
CA THR A 400 -27.97 -20.27 -2.66
C THR A 400 -28.47 -21.72 -2.75
N CYS A 401 -27.55 -22.69 -2.76
CA CYS A 401 -27.91 -24.09 -2.83
C CYS A 401 -28.61 -24.60 -1.54
N ARG A 402 -28.21 -24.13 -0.36
CA ARG A 402 -28.89 -24.44 0.89
C ARG A 402 -30.35 -23.94 0.95
N LYS A 403 -30.62 -22.77 0.37
CA LYS A 403 -31.98 -22.19 0.31
C LYS A 403 -32.92 -22.93 -0.66
N MET A 404 -32.38 -23.67 -1.62
CA MET A 404 -33.14 -24.40 -2.64
C MET A 404 -33.39 -25.89 -2.28
N SER A 405 -32.72 -26.41 -1.25
CA SER A 405 -33.01 -27.76 -0.74
C SER A 405 -34.18 -27.69 0.22
N PRO A 406 -35.35 -28.34 -0.02
CA PRO A 406 -36.43 -28.41 0.93
C PRO A 406 -35.96 -29.18 2.15
N ALA A 407 -36.42 -28.74 3.34
CA ALA A 407 -36.18 -29.39 4.62
C ALA A 407 -36.87 -30.74 4.67
#